data_293978326bfcd30e336b26bec732e1e8
#
_entry.id   293978326bfcd30e336b26bec732e1e8
#
_cell.length_a   1.000
_cell.length_b   1.000
_cell.length_c   1.000
_cell.angle_alpha   90.00
_cell.angle_beta   90.00
_cell.angle_gamma   90.00
#
_symmetry.space_group_name_H-M   'P 1'
#
loop_
_entity.id
_entity.type
_entity.pdbx_description
1 polymer ?
#
loop_
_entity_poly.entity_id
_entity_poly.type
_entity_poly.pdbx_seq_one_letter_code
_entity_poly.pdbx_strand_id
1 'polypeptide(L)'
;MIRYLFILILILFQCTQKSDNQNRPGEHWVRITESDLPQKTILKGEPFGITNFQMTRKPFFVDGYIVVSDKAMDPPLHIIGTKEKKWLYGLGIEGSGPGEVAYTWTLDYSFTPGNFWAYSFEKVFSEFSLSDSTQKLSQNQLKQRNPEFYAATEITWLTDSTLLALRVSGEEKFVEYSKSGKVLAGYGSWKGMLPDDNPLNVTRQAFANHFTSNRSKTKFGFFSMDRDHFEILDYSSKEILVVEGPYFENPSYEIIQQSEDYSYYHMNDPEAVRTYQDFFLGEHQIFMLYSGEKVKKIQTTGMSPCHVIFLFDYTGKVTRHFELDIPIKYFTVDEKNKVIYGLSSSEDEDIIEFRY
;
A
#
# COMPACT_ATOMS: atom_id res chain seq x y z
N MET A 1 -59.01 44.53 -14.31
CA MET A 1 -57.79 44.06 -14.98
C MET A 1 -56.91 43.38 -13.93
N ILE A 2 -56.96 42.05 -13.85
CA ILE A 2 -56.23 41.23 -12.86
C ILE A 2 -55.01 40.68 -13.59
N ARG A 3 -53.78 41.08 -13.15
CA ARG A 3 -52.53 40.56 -13.63
C ARG A 3 -52.17 39.29 -12.83
N TYR A 4 -52.20 38.13 -13.49
CA TYR A 4 -51.68 36.89 -12.93
C TYR A 4 -50.16 36.87 -13.02
N LEU A 5 -49.52 36.77 -11.85
CA LEU A 5 -48.08 36.57 -11.71
C LEU A 5 -47.84 35.07 -11.69
N PHE A 6 -47.30 34.50 -12.76
CA PHE A 6 -46.82 33.11 -12.79
C PHE A 6 -45.44 33.04 -12.13
N ILE A 7 -45.38 32.44 -10.94
CA ILE A 7 -44.11 32.09 -10.30
C ILE A 7 -43.72 30.70 -10.85
N LEU A 8 -42.69 30.69 -11.68
CA LEU A 8 -42.07 29.48 -12.21
C LEU A 8 -41.10 28.94 -11.13
N ILE A 9 -41.54 27.92 -10.39
CA ILE A 9 -40.68 27.19 -9.46
C ILE A 9 -39.82 26.23 -10.28
N LEU A 10 -38.54 26.58 -10.52
CA LEU A 10 -37.52 25.69 -11.04
C LEU A 10 -37.09 24.74 -9.91
N ILE A 11 -37.69 23.55 -9.93
CA ILE A 11 -37.18 22.43 -9.08
C ILE A 11 -35.93 21.91 -9.77
N LEU A 12 -34.76 22.31 -9.25
CA LEU A 12 -33.50 21.70 -9.58
C LEU A 12 -33.49 20.28 -8.97
N PHE A 13 -33.82 19.29 -9.76
CA PHE A 13 -33.47 17.91 -9.47
C PHE A 13 -31.94 17.81 -9.53
N GLN A 14 -31.28 17.93 -8.39
CA GLN A 14 -29.94 17.41 -8.25
C GLN A 14 -30.06 15.87 -8.32
N CYS A 15 -29.80 15.32 -9.51
CA CYS A 15 -29.47 13.91 -9.65
C CYS A 15 -28.15 13.66 -8.88
N THR A 16 -28.26 13.33 -7.61
CA THR A 16 -27.18 12.61 -6.94
C THR A 16 -27.11 11.25 -7.64
N GLN A 17 -26.11 11.08 -8.51
CA GLN A 17 -25.71 9.75 -8.95
C GLN A 17 -25.34 8.95 -7.69
N LYS A 18 -26.31 8.20 -7.16
CA LYS A 18 -25.99 7.08 -6.27
C LYS A 18 -25.15 6.13 -7.09
N SER A 19 -23.91 5.92 -6.70
CA SER A 19 -23.11 4.83 -7.25
C SER A 19 -23.84 3.53 -6.92
N ASP A 20 -24.23 2.77 -7.94
CA ASP A 20 -24.90 1.47 -7.82
C ASP A 20 -24.00 0.38 -7.19
N ASN A 21 -22.82 0.75 -6.68
CA ASN A 21 -21.82 -0.14 -6.12
C ASN A 21 -22.13 -0.70 -4.73
N GLN A 22 -23.27 -0.34 -4.11
CA GLN A 22 -23.52 -0.64 -2.69
C GLN A 22 -23.98 -2.08 -2.37
N ASN A 23 -24.10 -2.99 -3.34
CA ASN A 23 -24.65 -4.34 -3.11
C ASN A 23 -23.83 -5.47 -3.75
N ARG A 24 -22.50 -5.47 -3.56
CA ARG A 24 -21.68 -6.61 -3.99
C ARG A 24 -21.60 -7.65 -2.87
N PRO A 25 -21.95 -8.91 -3.12
CA PRO A 25 -21.85 -9.96 -2.11
C PRO A 25 -20.44 -10.06 -1.54
N GLY A 26 -20.31 -10.05 -0.20
CA GLY A 26 -19.01 -10.12 0.50
C GLY A 26 -18.21 -8.81 0.52
N GLU A 27 -18.75 -7.69 0.01
CA GLU A 27 -18.13 -6.37 0.12
C GLU A 27 -18.97 -5.46 1.03
N HIS A 28 -18.28 -4.78 1.96
CA HIS A 28 -18.84 -3.75 2.83
C HIS A 28 -18.27 -2.39 2.43
N TRP A 29 -19.12 -1.52 1.88
CA TRP A 29 -18.74 -0.20 1.38
C TRP A 29 -18.97 0.88 2.42
N VAL A 30 -17.94 1.69 2.65
CA VAL A 30 -17.96 2.87 3.52
C VAL A 30 -17.50 4.07 2.74
N ARG A 31 -18.28 5.14 2.75
CA ARG A 31 -17.88 6.43 2.19
C ARG A 31 -17.67 7.43 3.31
N ILE A 32 -16.50 8.03 3.32
CA ILE A 32 -16.09 9.07 4.25
C ILE A 32 -16.27 10.42 3.59
N THR A 33 -16.69 11.41 4.36
CA THR A 33 -16.79 12.81 3.96
C THR A 33 -15.82 13.66 4.80
N GLU A 34 -15.55 14.89 4.40
CA GLU A 34 -14.70 15.81 5.21
C GLU A 34 -15.26 16.06 6.61
N SER A 35 -16.61 15.99 6.78
CA SER A 35 -17.25 16.15 8.08
C SER A 35 -16.99 14.97 9.05
N ASP A 36 -16.57 13.81 8.53
CA ASP A 36 -16.25 12.63 9.32
C ASP A 36 -14.80 12.65 9.84
N LEU A 37 -13.98 13.59 9.32
CA LEU A 37 -12.58 13.70 9.73
C LEU A 37 -12.46 14.24 11.15
N PRO A 38 -11.73 13.54 12.06
CA PRO A 38 -11.43 14.06 13.37
C PRO A 38 -10.59 15.33 13.32
N GLN A 39 -10.58 16.09 14.42
CA GLN A 39 -9.67 17.21 14.56
C GLN A 39 -8.22 16.78 14.36
N LYS A 40 -7.46 17.58 13.61
CA LYS A 40 -6.03 17.33 13.33
C LYS A 40 -5.21 17.34 14.61
N THR A 41 -4.31 16.38 14.72
CA THR A 41 -3.29 16.30 15.78
C THR A 41 -1.91 16.41 15.12
N ILE A 42 -1.12 17.40 15.52
CA ILE A 42 0.23 17.57 14.99
C ILE A 42 1.16 16.59 15.69
N LEU A 43 1.88 15.77 14.92
CA LEU A 43 2.95 14.92 15.42
C LEU A 43 4.31 15.57 15.13
N LYS A 44 5.17 15.57 16.15
CA LYS A 44 6.54 16.09 16.05
C LYS A 44 7.48 14.96 15.71
N GLY A 45 8.24 15.15 14.63
CA GLY A 45 9.22 14.21 14.15
C GLY A 45 10.59 14.41 14.77
N GLU A 46 11.23 13.31 15.16
CA GLU A 46 12.62 13.27 15.63
C GLU A 46 13.47 12.46 14.64
N PRO A 47 14.39 13.10 13.89
CA PRO A 47 15.31 12.40 13.00
C PRO A 47 16.28 11.50 13.76
N PHE A 48 16.62 10.34 13.18
CA PHE A 48 17.68 9.46 13.71
C PHE A 48 19.09 9.95 13.34
N GLY A 49 19.22 10.80 12.33
CA GLY A 49 20.50 11.27 11.81
C GLY A 49 21.22 10.23 10.95
N ILE A 50 20.48 9.34 10.29
CA ILE A 50 21.02 8.31 9.39
C ILE A 50 20.84 8.80 7.95
N THR A 51 21.89 9.32 7.33
CA THR A 51 21.82 10.01 6.03
C THR A 51 22.52 9.28 4.89
N ASN A 52 22.75 7.97 5.01
CA ASN A 52 23.54 7.21 4.03
C ASN A 52 22.68 6.40 3.05
N PHE A 53 21.37 6.57 3.05
CA PHE A 53 20.49 5.88 2.12
C PHE A 53 20.51 6.54 0.73
N GLN A 54 20.34 5.73 -0.33
CA GLN A 54 20.35 6.23 -1.71
C GLN A 54 19.08 5.90 -2.49
N MET A 55 18.72 4.62 -2.59
CA MET A 55 17.55 4.16 -3.34
C MET A 55 16.69 3.20 -2.51
N THR A 56 16.15 3.75 -1.43
CA THR A 56 15.41 2.96 -0.45
C THR A 56 14.00 2.58 -0.91
N ARG A 57 13.52 1.49 -0.33
CA ARG A 57 12.11 1.09 -0.35
C ARG A 57 11.47 1.34 1.01
N LYS A 58 10.19 1.02 1.10
CA LYS A 58 9.40 1.13 2.33
C LYS A 58 10.14 0.50 3.52
N PRO A 59 10.30 1.22 4.65
CA PRO A 59 10.85 0.66 5.87
C PRO A 59 9.91 -0.39 6.44
N PHE A 60 10.47 -1.38 7.12
CA PHE A 60 9.74 -2.50 7.70
C PHE A 60 10.11 -2.70 9.17
N PHE A 61 9.15 -2.48 10.08
CA PHE A 61 9.38 -2.68 11.51
C PHE A 61 9.13 -4.14 11.90
N VAL A 62 10.11 -4.74 12.57
CA VAL A 62 10.01 -6.10 13.10
C VAL A 62 10.86 -6.24 14.36
N ASP A 63 10.23 -6.67 15.46
CA ASP A 63 10.87 -7.04 16.74
C ASP A 63 11.88 -6.02 17.30
N GLY A 64 11.57 -4.72 17.17
CA GLY A 64 12.41 -3.62 17.68
C GLY A 64 13.47 -3.13 16.70
N TYR A 65 13.47 -3.62 15.48
CA TYR A 65 14.33 -3.19 14.39
C TYR A 65 13.52 -2.61 13.23
N ILE A 66 14.14 -1.70 12.50
CA ILE A 66 13.64 -1.25 11.20
C ILE A 66 14.57 -1.86 10.15
N VAL A 67 14.00 -2.58 9.20
CA VAL A 67 14.69 -3.09 8.03
C VAL A 67 14.41 -2.17 6.86
N VAL A 68 15.47 -1.68 6.20
CA VAL A 68 15.37 -0.87 4.99
C VAL A 68 16.10 -1.58 3.86
N SER A 69 15.44 -1.83 2.75
CA SER A 69 16.13 -2.29 1.54
C SER A 69 16.59 -1.09 0.73
N ASP A 70 17.84 -1.12 0.29
CA ASP A 70 18.44 -0.08 -0.55
C ASP A 70 19.09 -0.73 -1.79
N LYS A 71 18.59 -0.37 -2.97
CA LYS A 71 19.05 -0.94 -4.25
C LYS A 71 20.47 -0.51 -4.61
N ALA A 72 20.90 0.65 -4.14
CA ALA A 72 22.18 1.25 -4.52
C ALA A 72 23.33 0.89 -3.57
N MET A 73 23.05 0.13 -2.52
CA MET A 73 24.03 -0.19 -1.47
C MET A 73 24.27 -1.69 -1.33
N ASP A 74 25.51 -2.03 -0.93
CA ASP A 74 25.91 -3.37 -0.52
C ASP A 74 26.42 -3.30 0.93
N PRO A 75 25.82 -4.03 1.86
CA PRO A 75 24.74 -4.99 1.72
C PRO A 75 23.37 -4.34 1.42
N PRO A 76 22.46 -5.05 0.73
CA PRO A 76 21.19 -4.47 0.25
C PRO A 76 20.11 -4.32 1.33
N LEU A 77 20.29 -4.92 2.51
CA LEU A 77 19.34 -4.86 3.63
C LEU A 77 20.01 -4.23 4.84
N HIS A 78 19.50 -3.08 5.28
CA HIS A 78 20.03 -2.32 6.42
C HIS A 78 19.19 -2.57 7.66
N ILE A 79 19.83 -2.94 8.77
CA ILE A 79 19.19 -3.15 10.08
C ILE A 79 19.47 -1.96 10.97
N ILE A 80 18.40 -1.29 11.40
CA ILE A 80 18.45 -0.08 12.21
C ILE A 80 17.81 -0.41 13.56
N GLY A 81 18.53 -0.14 14.65
CA GLY A 81 18.03 -0.30 16.01
C GLY A 81 17.12 0.88 16.40
N THR A 82 15.88 0.59 16.80
CA THR A 82 14.95 1.65 17.22
C THR A 82 15.32 2.27 18.57
N LYS A 83 15.94 1.50 19.47
CA LYS A 83 16.43 1.98 20.76
C LYS A 83 17.68 2.82 20.63
N GLU A 84 18.64 2.32 19.83
CA GLU A 84 19.92 2.96 19.57
C GLU A 84 19.82 4.16 18.64
N LYS A 85 18.71 4.26 17.88
CA LYS A 85 18.48 5.24 16.81
C LYS A 85 19.66 5.33 15.84
N LYS A 86 20.17 4.16 15.40
CA LYS A 86 21.33 4.09 14.50
C LYS A 86 21.31 2.84 13.61
N TRP A 87 22.04 2.91 12.52
CA TRP A 87 22.40 1.75 11.72
C TRP A 87 23.26 0.79 12.58
N LEU A 88 22.91 -0.50 12.56
CA LEU A 88 23.61 -1.54 13.32
C LEU A 88 24.50 -2.41 12.42
N TYR A 89 23.90 -2.98 11.39
CA TYR A 89 24.58 -3.86 10.44
C TYR A 89 23.76 -4.01 9.17
N GLY A 90 24.35 -4.63 8.14
CA GLY A 90 23.67 -4.99 6.92
C GLY A 90 23.66 -6.49 6.67
N LEU A 91 22.61 -6.97 6.01
CA LEU A 91 22.38 -8.36 5.64
C LEU A 91 22.31 -8.52 4.13
N GLY A 92 22.55 -9.73 3.66
CA GLY A 92 22.46 -10.11 2.26
C GLY A 92 23.74 -9.85 1.48
N ILE A 93 23.80 -10.45 0.31
CA ILE A 93 24.74 -10.16 -0.80
C ILE A 93 23.85 -9.93 -2.02
N GLU A 94 24.09 -8.85 -2.76
CA GLU A 94 23.36 -8.59 -3.99
C GLU A 94 23.69 -9.66 -5.04
N GLY A 95 22.64 -10.25 -5.61
CA GLY A 95 22.76 -11.24 -6.67
C GLY A 95 21.54 -12.15 -6.82
N SER A 96 21.64 -13.08 -7.79
CA SER A 96 20.56 -14.03 -8.14
C SER A 96 20.95 -15.48 -7.84
N GLY A 97 22.10 -15.70 -7.18
CA GLY A 97 22.59 -17.01 -6.77
C GLY A 97 21.84 -17.60 -5.58
N PRO A 98 22.19 -18.84 -5.18
CA PRO A 98 21.60 -19.47 -4.02
C PRO A 98 21.87 -18.67 -2.73
N GLY A 99 20.79 -18.23 -2.07
CA GLY A 99 20.86 -17.43 -0.84
C GLY A 99 21.15 -15.94 -1.05
N GLU A 100 21.51 -15.50 -2.26
CA GLU A 100 21.69 -14.09 -2.60
C GLU A 100 20.34 -13.38 -2.72
N VAL A 101 20.33 -12.05 -2.61
CA VAL A 101 19.13 -11.21 -2.71
C VAL A 101 19.27 -10.28 -3.91
N ALA A 102 18.49 -10.53 -4.94
CA ALA A 102 18.29 -9.55 -5.98
C ALA A 102 17.48 -8.36 -5.45
N TYR A 103 17.32 -7.33 -6.27
CA TYR A 103 16.56 -6.14 -5.92
C TYR A 103 15.27 -6.45 -5.14
N THR A 104 15.27 -6.10 -3.84
CA THR A 104 14.15 -6.33 -2.94
C THR A 104 13.01 -5.36 -3.24
N TRP A 105 11.84 -5.92 -3.55
CA TRP A 105 10.63 -5.14 -3.83
C TRP A 105 9.84 -4.83 -2.57
N THR A 106 9.58 -5.86 -1.75
CA THR A 106 8.86 -5.75 -0.49
C THR A 106 9.49 -6.58 0.61
N LEU A 107 9.21 -6.21 1.85
CA LEU A 107 9.57 -6.97 3.05
C LEU A 107 8.31 -7.51 3.70
N ASP A 108 8.38 -8.70 4.31
CA ASP A 108 7.22 -9.37 4.89
C ASP A 108 7.59 -10.10 6.20
N TYR A 109 6.59 -10.29 7.06
CA TYR A 109 6.75 -11.03 8.32
C TYR A 109 7.00 -12.52 8.05
N SER A 110 7.98 -13.08 8.74
CA SER A 110 8.16 -14.52 8.81
C SER A 110 7.28 -15.12 9.91
N PHE A 111 6.90 -16.39 9.74
CA PHE A 111 6.26 -17.18 10.81
C PHE A 111 7.25 -17.61 11.90
N THR A 112 8.55 -17.48 11.66
CA THR A 112 9.61 -17.69 12.64
C THR A 112 9.90 -16.37 13.36
N PRO A 113 9.72 -16.26 14.69
CA PRO A 113 10.06 -15.06 15.45
C PRO A 113 11.51 -14.62 15.22
N GLY A 114 11.73 -13.32 15.08
CA GLY A 114 13.06 -12.76 14.79
C GLY A 114 13.54 -12.90 13.35
N ASN A 115 12.72 -13.46 12.47
CA ASN A 115 13.00 -13.55 11.03
C ASN A 115 12.07 -12.65 10.23
N PHE A 116 12.49 -12.33 9.00
CA PHE A 116 11.67 -11.64 8.00
C PHE A 116 11.97 -12.16 6.60
N TRP A 117 11.05 -11.94 5.67
CA TRP A 117 11.20 -12.25 4.26
C TRP A 117 11.50 -10.99 3.45
N ALA A 118 12.47 -11.09 2.54
CA ALA A 118 12.72 -10.13 1.49
C ALA A 118 12.20 -10.74 0.16
N TYR A 119 11.26 -10.05 -0.49
CA TYR A 119 10.72 -10.48 -1.78
C TYR A 119 11.33 -9.65 -2.90
N SER A 120 11.96 -10.31 -3.86
CA SER A 120 12.67 -9.66 -4.95
C SER A 120 11.82 -9.53 -6.22
N PHE A 121 12.21 -8.60 -7.07
CA PHE A 121 11.62 -8.43 -8.40
C PHE A 121 11.72 -9.70 -9.26
N GLU A 122 12.71 -10.56 -9.02
CA GLU A 122 12.89 -11.87 -9.69
C GLU A 122 11.93 -12.96 -9.17
N LYS A 123 10.92 -12.60 -8.38
CA LYS A 123 9.95 -13.53 -7.80
C LYS A 123 10.59 -14.55 -6.84
N VAL A 124 11.50 -14.08 -5.99
CA VAL A 124 12.16 -14.88 -4.96
C VAL A 124 11.87 -14.31 -3.58
N PHE A 125 11.35 -15.13 -2.70
CA PHE A 125 11.34 -14.86 -1.26
C PHE A 125 12.64 -15.38 -0.65
N SER A 126 13.35 -14.53 0.09
CA SER A 126 14.59 -14.85 0.81
C SER A 126 14.40 -14.53 2.29
N GLU A 127 14.57 -15.53 3.18
CA GLU A 127 14.38 -15.37 4.63
C GLU A 127 15.70 -15.04 5.33
N PHE A 128 15.67 -14.04 6.20
CA PHE A 128 16.79 -13.60 7.01
C PHE A 128 16.42 -13.60 8.50
N SER A 129 17.45 -13.80 9.36
CA SER A 129 17.33 -13.70 10.80
C SER A 129 17.96 -12.41 11.33
N LEU A 130 17.23 -11.73 12.22
CA LEU A 130 17.75 -10.56 12.94
C LEU A 130 18.73 -10.92 14.06
N SER A 131 18.78 -12.19 14.46
CA SER A 131 19.69 -12.66 15.53
C SER A 131 21.13 -12.91 15.06
N ASP A 132 21.36 -12.98 13.74
CA ASP A 132 22.68 -13.22 13.16
C ASP A 132 23.11 -12.02 12.31
N SER A 133 23.87 -11.11 12.92
CA SER A 133 24.43 -9.92 12.27
C SER A 133 25.51 -10.21 11.23
N THR A 134 25.97 -11.44 11.13
CA THR A 134 27.03 -11.87 10.19
C THR A 134 26.45 -12.56 8.95
N GLN A 135 25.14 -12.79 8.91
CA GLN A 135 24.47 -13.50 7.83
C GLN A 135 24.61 -12.76 6.49
N LYS A 136 25.26 -13.41 5.55
CA LYS A 136 25.42 -12.89 4.17
C LYS A 136 24.46 -13.51 3.18
N LEU A 137 24.04 -14.75 3.39
CA LEU A 137 23.11 -15.48 2.55
C LEU A 137 21.80 -15.72 3.30
N SER A 138 20.68 -15.71 2.60
CA SER A 138 19.39 -16.06 3.19
C SER A 138 19.39 -17.51 3.72
N GLN A 139 18.67 -17.76 4.81
CA GLN A 139 18.51 -19.09 5.40
C GLN A 139 17.65 -20.00 4.53
N ASN A 140 16.59 -19.44 3.98
CA ASN A 140 15.64 -20.12 3.13
C ASN A 140 15.31 -19.28 1.91
N GLN A 141 15.05 -19.94 0.78
CA GLN A 141 14.56 -19.29 -0.43
C GLN A 141 13.37 -20.05 -1.02
N LEU A 142 12.36 -19.29 -1.45
CA LEU A 142 11.29 -19.77 -2.30
C LEU A 142 11.37 -19.06 -3.64
N LYS A 143 11.89 -19.74 -4.66
CA LYS A 143 11.90 -19.26 -6.06
C LYS A 143 10.60 -19.64 -6.76
N GLN A 144 9.87 -18.64 -7.20
CA GLN A 144 8.58 -18.84 -7.86
C GLN A 144 8.79 -19.04 -9.36
N ARG A 145 8.76 -20.29 -9.81
CA ARG A 145 8.99 -20.68 -11.21
C ARG A 145 7.73 -20.93 -12.02
N ASN A 146 6.58 -21.09 -11.37
CA ASN A 146 5.32 -21.32 -12.06
C ASN A 146 4.88 -20.04 -12.78
N PRO A 147 4.47 -20.11 -14.07
CA PRO A 147 3.95 -18.98 -14.84
C PRO A 147 2.83 -18.20 -14.12
N GLU A 148 2.00 -18.85 -13.31
CA GLU A 148 0.95 -18.19 -12.53
C GLU A 148 1.48 -17.10 -11.59
N PHE A 149 2.71 -17.23 -11.08
CA PHE A 149 3.33 -16.21 -10.25
C PHE A 149 3.75 -14.96 -11.05
N TYR A 150 3.97 -15.08 -12.36
CA TYR A 150 4.24 -13.90 -13.19
C TYR A 150 2.97 -13.07 -13.43
N ALA A 151 1.80 -13.66 -13.26
CA ALA A 151 0.53 -12.95 -13.24
C ALA A 151 0.24 -12.25 -11.91
N ALA A 152 0.92 -12.62 -10.82
CA ALA A 152 0.84 -11.94 -9.52
C ALA A 152 1.76 -10.71 -9.51
N THR A 153 1.21 -9.52 -9.31
CA THR A 153 2.00 -8.27 -9.24
C THR A 153 2.60 -8.02 -7.87
N GLU A 154 1.77 -8.16 -6.85
CA GLU A 154 2.11 -8.00 -5.44
C GLU A 154 1.69 -9.28 -4.71
N ILE A 155 2.55 -9.82 -3.88
CA ILE A 155 2.35 -11.11 -3.24
C ILE A 155 2.95 -11.11 -1.83
N THR A 156 2.27 -11.73 -0.89
CA THR A 156 2.70 -11.89 0.50
C THR A 156 2.41 -13.31 0.99
N TRP A 157 3.07 -13.73 2.06
CA TRP A 157 2.73 -14.96 2.75
C TRP A 157 1.34 -14.87 3.39
N LEU A 158 0.53 -15.92 3.24
CA LEU A 158 -0.76 -16.10 3.91
C LEU A 158 -0.64 -17.07 5.09
N THR A 159 -0.04 -18.22 4.83
CA THR A 159 0.36 -19.22 5.83
C THR A 159 1.80 -19.66 5.55
N ASP A 160 2.32 -20.59 6.33
CA ASP A 160 3.64 -21.20 6.06
C ASP A 160 3.69 -22.02 4.75
N SER A 161 2.54 -22.26 4.11
CA SER A 161 2.38 -23.10 2.92
C SER A 161 1.62 -22.45 1.77
N THR A 162 1.02 -21.29 1.98
CA THR A 162 0.23 -20.58 0.97
C THR A 162 0.60 -19.10 0.89
N LEU A 163 0.26 -18.49 -0.23
CA LEU A 163 0.53 -17.10 -0.57
C LEU A 163 -0.76 -16.42 -0.99
N LEU A 164 -0.89 -15.12 -0.75
CA LEU A 164 -1.99 -14.30 -1.25
C LEU A 164 -1.42 -13.17 -2.12
N ALA A 165 -2.07 -12.87 -3.23
CA ALA A 165 -1.58 -11.91 -4.20
C ALA A 165 -2.68 -11.11 -4.88
N LEU A 166 -2.30 -9.97 -5.47
CA LEU A 166 -3.06 -9.29 -6.52
C LEU A 166 -2.58 -9.80 -7.88
N ARG A 167 -3.50 -10.12 -8.79
CA ARG A 167 -3.16 -10.54 -10.17
C ARG A 167 -3.17 -9.36 -11.14
N VAL A 168 -2.33 -9.46 -12.18
CA VAL A 168 -2.32 -8.50 -13.31
C VAL A 168 -3.63 -8.52 -14.07
N SER A 169 -4.20 -9.73 -14.24
CA SER A 169 -5.42 -9.98 -15.01
C SER A 169 -6.26 -11.01 -14.30
N GLY A 170 -7.51 -11.09 -14.65
CA GLY A 170 -8.50 -11.98 -14.04
C GLY A 170 -9.59 -11.18 -13.34
N GLU A 171 -10.59 -11.87 -12.90
CA GLU A 171 -11.78 -11.26 -12.28
C GLU A 171 -11.57 -10.97 -10.80
N GLU A 172 -10.86 -11.86 -10.10
CA GLU A 172 -10.70 -11.80 -8.66
C GLU A 172 -9.71 -10.71 -8.25
N LYS A 173 -10.01 -10.01 -7.15
CA LYS A 173 -9.14 -8.99 -6.53
C LYS A 173 -7.97 -9.64 -5.81
N PHE A 174 -8.24 -10.61 -4.95
CA PHE A 174 -7.24 -11.35 -4.18
C PHE A 174 -7.23 -12.81 -4.61
N VAL A 175 -6.06 -13.37 -4.85
CA VAL A 175 -5.91 -14.76 -5.28
C VAL A 175 -4.94 -15.50 -4.37
N GLU A 176 -5.40 -16.63 -3.85
CA GLU A 176 -4.63 -17.54 -3.01
C GLU A 176 -3.90 -18.58 -3.85
N TYR A 177 -2.62 -18.78 -3.55
CA TYR A 177 -1.74 -19.72 -4.22
C TYR A 177 -1.12 -20.72 -3.24
N SER A 178 -0.91 -21.94 -3.68
CA SER A 178 0.07 -22.83 -3.04
C SER A 178 1.51 -22.31 -3.31
N LYS A 179 2.49 -22.77 -2.53
CA LYS A 179 3.92 -22.48 -2.80
C LYS A 179 4.38 -22.86 -4.21
N SER A 180 3.71 -23.83 -4.85
CA SER A 180 4.03 -24.27 -6.21
C SER A 180 3.32 -23.46 -7.31
N GLY A 181 2.50 -22.46 -6.96
CA GLY A 181 1.80 -21.61 -7.91
C GLY A 181 0.43 -22.12 -8.34
N LYS A 182 -0.10 -23.19 -7.75
CA LYS A 182 -1.47 -23.60 -8.02
C LYS A 182 -2.42 -22.59 -7.38
N VAL A 183 -3.36 -22.03 -8.15
CA VAL A 183 -4.47 -21.22 -7.65
C VAL A 183 -5.38 -22.10 -6.77
N LEU A 184 -5.66 -21.65 -5.57
CA LEU A 184 -6.47 -22.33 -4.57
C LEU A 184 -7.84 -21.69 -4.40
N ALA A 185 -7.90 -20.35 -4.35
CA ALA A 185 -9.12 -19.58 -4.17
C ALA A 185 -8.98 -18.16 -4.73
N GLY A 186 -10.10 -17.48 -4.97
CA GLY A 186 -10.18 -16.07 -5.33
C GLY A 186 -11.24 -15.35 -4.49
N TYR A 187 -11.02 -14.07 -4.19
CA TYR A 187 -11.90 -13.25 -3.36
C TYR A 187 -12.09 -11.87 -3.97
N GLY A 188 -13.34 -11.36 -3.93
CA GLY A 188 -13.72 -10.09 -4.54
C GLY A 188 -13.70 -10.10 -6.06
N SER A 189 -14.21 -9.06 -6.69
CA SER A 189 -14.24 -8.95 -8.16
C SER A 189 -13.95 -7.53 -8.61
N TRP A 190 -13.13 -7.39 -9.68
CA TRP A 190 -12.87 -6.12 -10.35
C TRP A 190 -14.02 -5.65 -11.24
N LYS A 191 -14.94 -6.55 -11.64
CA LYS A 191 -16.06 -6.21 -12.51
C LYS A 191 -16.91 -5.09 -11.94
N GLY A 192 -17.30 -4.14 -12.79
CA GLY A 192 -18.16 -3.02 -12.46
C GLY A 192 -17.54 -1.95 -11.53
N MET A 193 -16.22 -1.96 -11.26
CA MET A 193 -15.53 -0.86 -10.59
C MET A 193 -15.19 0.29 -11.54
N LEU A 194 -14.94 0.00 -12.80
CA LEU A 194 -14.98 0.92 -13.94
C LEU A 194 -16.09 0.48 -14.90
N PRO A 195 -16.47 1.30 -15.90
CA PRO A 195 -17.42 0.89 -16.94
C PRO A 195 -17.06 -0.47 -17.56
N ASP A 196 -18.06 -1.29 -17.89
CA ASP A 196 -17.90 -2.70 -18.29
C ASP A 196 -17.10 -2.90 -19.59
N ASP A 197 -16.92 -1.86 -20.41
CA ASP A 197 -16.08 -1.85 -21.60
C ASP A 197 -14.58 -1.74 -21.30
N ASN A 198 -14.21 -1.48 -20.05
CA ASN A 198 -12.80 -1.42 -19.65
C ASN A 198 -12.24 -2.82 -19.38
N PRO A 199 -11.01 -3.12 -19.87
CA PRO A 199 -10.34 -4.37 -19.51
C PRO A 199 -10.10 -4.48 -17.99
N LEU A 200 -10.25 -5.67 -17.43
CA LEU A 200 -10.08 -5.89 -15.98
C LEU A 200 -8.67 -5.54 -15.48
N ASN A 201 -7.64 -5.73 -16.30
CA ASN A 201 -6.28 -5.33 -15.96
C ASN A 201 -6.12 -3.79 -15.86
N VAL A 202 -6.90 -3.02 -16.62
CA VAL A 202 -6.97 -1.55 -16.51
C VAL A 202 -7.67 -1.17 -15.21
N THR A 203 -8.80 -1.79 -14.90
CA THR A 203 -9.51 -1.58 -13.63
C THR A 203 -8.59 -1.86 -12.44
N ARG A 204 -7.89 -2.99 -12.44
CA ARG A 204 -6.93 -3.32 -11.38
C ARG A 204 -5.84 -2.24 -11.25
N GLN A 205 -5.24 -1.78 -12.35
CA GLN A 205 -4.22 -0.73 -12.31
C GLN A 205 -4.75 0.60 -11.76
N ALA A 206 -6.01 0.93 -12.03
CA ALA A 206 -6.65 2.14 -11.55
C ALA A 206 -6.93 2.15 -10.04
N PHE A 207 -7.10 0.97 -9.42
CA PHE A 207 -7.52 0.85 -8.02
C PHE A 207 -6.46 0.23 -7.09
N ALA A 208 -5.50 -0.54 -7.60
CA ALA A 208 -4.56 -1.27 -6.76
C ALA A 208 -3.10 -0.97 -7.11
N ASN A 209 -2.41 -0.25 -6.24
CA ASN A 209 -1.01 0.13 -6.42
C ASN A 209 -0.06 -0.65 -5.51
N HIS A 210 -0.37 -0.81 -4.23
CA HIS A 210 0.44 -1.56 -3.27
C HIS A 210 -0.42 -2.50 -2.45
N PHE A 211 0.15 -3.66 -2.13
CA PHE A 211 -0.50 -4.72 -1.38
C PHE A 211 0.34 -5.14 -0.19
N THR A 212 -0.30 -5.30 0.96
CA THR A 212 0.36 -5.76 2.19
C THR A 212 -0.60 -6.53 3.08
N SER A 213 -0.07 -7.07 4.17
CA SER A 213 -0.84 -7.74 5.23
C SER A 213 -0.49 -7.18 6.61
N ASN A 214 -1.35 -7.41 7.60
CA ASN A 214 -0.97 -7.26 8.99
C ASN A 214 -0.03 -8.41 9.43
N ARG A 215 0.59 -8.27 10.59
CA ARG A 215 1.56 -9.26 11.12
C ARG A 215 0.93 -10.64 11.35
N SER A 216 -0.31 -10.69 11.85
CA SER A 216 -1.02 -11.95 12.10
C SER A 216 -1.56 -12.65 10.85
N LYS A 217 -1.39 -12.06 9.66
CA LYS A 217 -1.87 -12.62 8.38
C LYS A 217 -3.38 -12.87 8.35
N THR A 218 -4.14 -12.02 9.02
CA THR A 218 -5.61 -12.05 9.06
C THR A 218 -6.25 -10.97 8.20
N LYS A 219 -5.52 -9.88 7.93
CA LYS A 219 -5.96 -8.73 7.12
C LYS A 219 -4.98 -8.50 5.99
N PHE A 220 -5.53 -8.33 4.78
CA PHE A 220 -4.77 -8.09 3.55
C PHE A 220 -5.42 -6.94 2.81
N GLY A 221 -4.63 -6.04 2.26
CA GLY A 221 -5.23 -4.89 1.61
C GLY A 221 -4.36 -4.24 0.55
N PHE A 222 -5.02 -3.39 -0.23
CA PHE A 222 -4.39 -2.53 -1.21
C PHE A 222 -5.06 -1.16 -1.22
N PHE A 223 -4.40 -0.19 -1.83
CA PHE A 223 -4.94 1.16 -2.01
C PHE A 223 -4.71 1.67 -3.43
N SER A 224 -5.43 2.71 -3.82
CA SER A 224 -5.19 3.47 -5.04
C SER A 224 -4.36 4.72 -4.75
N MET A 225 -3.40 5.01 -5.63
CA MET A 225 -2.67 6.29 -5.62
C MET A 225 -3.45 7.41 -6.32
N ASP A 226 -4.35 7.05 -7.22
CA ASP A 226 -5.08 7.99 -8.09
C ASP A 226 -6.52 8.24 -7.64
N ARG A 227 -6.98 7.50 -6.63
CA ARG A 227 -8.32 7.63 -6.04
C ARG A 227 -8.19 7.51 -4.54
N ASP A 228 -8.97 8.28 -3.80
CA ASP A 228 -9.06 8.14 -2.34
C ASP A 228 -9.87 6.88 -2.00
N HIS A 229 -9.21 5.72 -2.22
CA HIS A 229 -9.82 4.39 -2.18
C HIS A 229 -8.82 3.36 -1.66
N PHE A 230 -9.29 2.48 -0.77
CA PHE A 230 -8.57 1.29 -0.36
C PHE A 230 -9.52 0.14 -0.02
N GLU A 231 -8.99 -1.09 -0.08
CA GLU A 231 -9.75 -2.29 0.24
C GLU A 231 -8.98 -3.22 1.17
N ILE A 232 -9.70 -3.82 2.12
CA ILE A 232 -9.14 -4.76 3.10
C ILE A 232 -9.94 -6.06 3.09
N LEU A 233 -9.30 -7.15 2.74
CA LEU A 233 -9.83 -8.51 2.92
C LEU A 233 -9.61 -8.95 4.37
N ASP A 234 -10.68 -9.25 5.08
CA ASP A 234 -10.63 -10.06 6.28
C ASP A 234 -10.59 -11.54 5.88
N TYR A 235 -9.41 -12.16 6.03
CA TYR A 235 -9.25 -13.54 5.60
C TYR A 235 -10.08 -14.53 6.42
N SER A 236 -10.45 -14.21 7.65
CA SER A 236 -11.23 -15.08 8.52
C SER A 236 -12.70 -15.17 8.07
N SER A 237 -13.33 -14.03 7.76
CA SER A 237 -14.72 -13.96 7.31
C SER A 237 -14.85 -14.03 5.78
N LYS A 238 -13.77 -13.78 5.04
CA LYS A 238 -13.74 -13.61 3.56
C LYS A 238 -14.51 -12.39 3.08
N GLU A 239 -14.79 -11.46 3.98
CA GLU A 239 -15.42 -10.18 3.66
C GLU A 239 -14.38 -9.12 3.28
N ILE A 240 -14.75 -8.20 2.40
CA ILE A 240 -13.89 -7.11 1.95
C ILE A 240 -14.51 -5.79 2.41
N LEU A 241 -13.77 -5.05 3.24
CA LEU A 241 -14.05 -3.66 3.52
C LEU A 241 -13.55 -2.81 2.35
N VAL A 242 -14.43 -2.01 1.76
CA VAL A 242 -14.11 -1.03 0.72
C VAL A 242 -14.34 0.36 1.27
N VAL A 243 -13.32 1.20 1.26
CA VAL A 243 -13.41 2.58 1.75
C VAL A 243 -13.13 3.56 0.62
N GLU A 244 -14.08 4.47 0.40
CA GLU A 244 -13.90 5.68 -0.39
C GLU A 244 -13.70 6.85 0.59
N GLY A 245 -12.55 7.49 0.52
CA GLY A 245 -12.19 8.59 1.40
C GLY A 245 -12.88 9.92 1.06
N PRO A 246 -12.62 10.98 1.85
CA PRO A 246 -13.30 12.26 1.73
C PRO A 246 -12.99 13.01 0.43
N TYR A 247 -11.90 12.67 -0.22
CA TYR A 247 -11.44 13.29 -1.46
C TYR A 247 -11.54 12.37 -2.67
N PHE A 248 -12.47 11.39 -2.59
CA PHE A 248 -12.68 10.43 -3.67
C PHE A 248 -13.17 11.11 -4.93
N GLU A 249 -12.36 11.05 -5.97
CA GLU A 249 -12.66 11.51 -7.33
C GLU A 249 -12.23 10.45 -8.35
N ASN A 250 -12.87 10.44 -9.50
CA ASN A 250 -12.44 9.64 -10.65
C ASN A 250 -11.67 10.55 -11.59
N PRO A 251 -10.33 10.49 -11.62
CA PRO A 251 -9.54 11.29 -12.55
C PRO A 251 -9.79 10.84 -14.00
N SER A 252 -9.60 11.73 -14.95
CA SER A 252 -9.59 11.36 -16.36
C SER A 252 -8.40 10.45 -16.68
N TYR A 253 -8.61 9.49 -17.55
CA TYR A 253 -7.58 8.53 -17.94
C TYR A 253 -7.74 8.09 -19.39
N GLU A 254 -6.67 7.56 -19.94
CA GLU A 254 -6.63 6.90 -21.25
C GLU A 254 -6.27 5.43 -21.08
N ILE A 255 -6.75 4.62 -22.01
CA ILE A 255 -6.35 3.21 -22.12
C ILE A 255 -5.35 3.09 -23.27
N ILE A 256 -4.12 2.75 -22.94
CA ILE A 256 -3.06 2.56 -23.91
C ILE A 256 -2.92 1.06 -24.16
N GLN A 257 -3.33 0.60 -25.34
CA GLN A 257 -3.19 -0.80 -25.74
C GLN A 257 -1.74 -1.12 -26.07
N GLN A 258 -1.14 -2.08 -25.34
CA GLN A 258 0.24 -2.52 -25.57
C GLN A 258 0.30 -3.80 -26.43
N SER A 259 -0.64 -4.71 -26.23
CA SER A 259 -0.79 -5.95 -26.99
C SER A 259 -2.26 -6.32 -27.13
N GLU A 260 -2.57 -7.41 -27.84
CA GLU A 260 -3.95 -7.89 -28.00
C GLU A 260 -4.64 -8.15 -26.64
N ASP A 261 -3.89 -8.66 -25.67
CA ASP A 261 -4.44 -9.07 -24.36
C ASP A 261 -4.07 -8.14 -23.21
N TYR A 262 -3.31 -7.06 -23.44
CA TYR A 262 -2.84 -6.20 -22.35
C TYR A 262 -2.88 -4.72 -22.69
N SER A 263 -3.53 -3.97 -21.79
CA SER A 263 -3.65 -2.51 -21.87
C SER A 263 -3.13 -1.86 -20.59
N TYR A 264 -2.62 -0.63 -20.72
CA TYR A 264 -2.23 0.20 -19.57
C TYR A 264 -3.30 1.22 -19.24
N TYR A 265 -3.53 1.41 -17.95
CA TYR A 265 -4.17 2.57 -17.41
C TYR A 265 -3.16 3.72 -17.41
N HIS A 266 -3.52 4.84 -18.03
CA HIS A 266 -2.73 6.05 -18.04
C HIS A 266 -3.59 7.22 -17.55
N MET A 267 -3.30 7.70 -16.33
CA MET A 267 -3.95 8.91 -15.83
C MET A 267 -3.40 10.11 -16.58
N ASN A 268 -4.27 10.81 -17.29
CA ASN A 268 -3.95 11.97 -18.14
C ASN A 268 -4.47 13.30 -17.57
N ASP A 269 -4.81 13.33 -16.29
CA ASP A 269 -5.31 14.51 -15.58
C ASP A 269 -4.20 15.16 -14.73
N PRO A 270 -3.55 16.24 -15.23
CA PRO A 270 -2.48 16.92 -14.48
C PRO A 270 -2.98 17.65 -13.23
N GLU A 271 -4.28 17.95 -13.14
CA GLU A 271 -4.89 18.61 -12.00
C GLU A 271 -5.42 17.61 -10.96
N ALA A 272 -5.48 16.31 -11.31
CA ALA A 272 -5.82 15.26 -10.36
C ALA A 272 -4.85 15.24 -9.17
N VAL A 273 -5.34 14.77 -8.03
CA VAL A 273 -4.59 14.69 -6.79
C VAL A 273 -4.10 13.26 -6.59
N ARG A 274 -2.81 13.11 -6.27
CA ARG A 274 -2.30 11.87 -5.68
C ARG A 274 -2.88 11.71 -4.30
N THR A 275 -3.52 10.60 -4.05
CA THR A 275 -4.20 10.36 -2.78
C THR A 275 -3.28 9.64 -1.80
N TYR A 276 -3.23 8.33 -1.80
CA TYR A 276 -2.38 7.59 -0.89
C TYR A 276 -1.00 7.29 -1.50
N GLN A 277 0.02 7.44 -0.68
CA GLN A 277 1.41 7.13 -1.03
C GLN A 277 1.85 5.80 -0.44
N ASP A 278 1.38 5.49 0.76
CA ASP A 278 1.73 4.28 1.50
C ASP A 278 0.65 3.94 2.52
N PHE A 279 0.64 2.71 3.01
CA PHE A 279 -0.23 2.30 4.10
C PHE A 279 0.43 1.21 4.96
N PHE A 280 -0.05 1.09 6.20
CA PHE A 280 0.34 0.05 7.12
C PHE A 280 -0.91 -0.59 7.73
N LEU A 281 -0.99 -1.92 7.68
CA LEU A 281 -2.04 -2.70 8.31
C LEU A 281 -1.55 -3.18 9.68
N GLY A 282 -2.05 -2.54 10.74
CA GLY A 282 -1.83 -2.98 12.10
C GLY A 282 -2.79 -4.11 12.52
N GLU A 283 -2.68 -4.56 13.75
CA GLU A 283 -3.61 -5.57 14.29
C GLU A 283 -5.01 -4.97 14.57
N HIS A 284 -5.07 -3.67 14.88
CA HIS A 284 -6.31 -3.01 15.29
C HIS A 284 -6.67 -1.81 14.41
N GLN A 285 -5.73 -1.26 13.66
CA GLN A 285 -5.89 -0.02 12.92
C GLN A 285 -5.23 -0.08 11.55
N ILE A 286 -5.76 0.70 10.61
CA ILE A 286 -5.23 0.92 9.29
C ILE A 286 -4.65 2.34 9.26
N PHE A 287 -3.38 2.47 8.88
CA PHE A 287 -2.70 3.76 8.74
C PHE A 287 -2.53 4.04 7.25
N MET A 288 -3.04 5.20 6.81
CA MET A 288 -3.00 5.61 5.41
C MET A 288 -2.19 6.90 5.29
N LEU A 289 -1.05 6.86 4.60
CA LEU A 289 -0.23 8.03 4.30
C LEU A 289 -0.79 8.74 3.07
N TYR A 290 -1.32 9.94 3.29
CA TYR A 290 -1.99 10.73 2.26
C TYR A 290 -1.07 11.83 1.72
N SER A 291 -0.95 11.92 0.39
CA SER A 291 -0.16 12.95 -0.29
C SER A 291 -0.92 14.27 -0.42
N GLY A 292 -2.06 14.26 -1.09
CA GLY A 292 -2.82 15.47 -1.41
C GLY A 292 -2.17 16.37 -2.46
N GLU A 293 -1.06 15.95 -3.08
CA GLU A 293 -0.34 16.73 -4.07
C GLU A 293 -0.88 16.53 -5.49
N LYS A 294 -0.95 17.61 -6.27
CA LYS A 294 -1.34 17.52 -7.68
C LYS A 294 -0.31 16.78 -8.50
N VAL A 295 -0.77 15.91 -9.41
CA VAL A 295 0.07 15.15 -10.34
C VAL A 295 1.06 16.04 -11.09
N LYS A 296 0.61 17.18 -11.59
CA LYS A 296 1.47 18.21 -12.25
C LYS A 296 2.66 18.63 -11.38
N LYS A 297 2.44 18.83 -10.07
CA LYS A 297 3.52 19.22 -9.15
C LYS A 297 4.52 18.08 -8.97
N ILE A 298 4.03 16.85 -8.77
CA ILE A 298 4.87 15.67 -8.64
C ILE A 298 5.71 15.43 -9.90
N GLN A 299 5.12 15.57 -11.09
CA GLN A 299 5.84 15.45 -12.36
C GLN A 299 6.95 16.49 -12.51
N THR A 300 6.75 17.70 -11.97
CA THR A 300 7.74 18.80 -12.07
C THR A 300 8.87 18.64 -11.05
N THR A 301 8.55 18.21 -9.83
CA THR A 301 9.51 18.14 -8.72
C THR A 301 10.14 16.76 -8.55
N GLY A 302 9.53 15.70 -9.10
CA GLY A 302 9.89 14.31 -8.85
C GLY A 302 9.58 13.82 -7.43
N MET A 303 8.92 14.65 -6.59
CA MET A 303 8.67 14.36 -5.17
C MET A 303 7.18 14.43 -4.84
N SER A 304 6.77 13.52 -3.96
CA SER A 304 5.43 13.49 -3.36
C SER A 304 5.55 13.50 -1.83
N PRO A 305 5.91 14.65 -1.22
CA PRO A 305 6.03 14.75 0.23
C PRO A 305 4.66 14.59 0.88
N CYS A 306 4.56 13.71 1.89
CA CYS A 306 3.31 13.48 2.58
C CYS A 306 3.39 13.99 4.01
N HIS A 307 2.40 14.79 4.39
CA HIS A 307 2.28 15.39 5.73
C HIS A 307 1.10 14.84 6.52
N VAL A 308 0.28 13.97 5.95
CA VAL A 308 -0.96 13.53 6.59
C VAL A 308 -1.00 12.02 6.71
N ILE A 309 -1.37 11.53 7.92
CA ILE A 309 -1.73 10.13 8.14
C ILE A 309 -3.14 10.06 8.70
N PHE A 310 -4.03 9.36 8.00
CA PHE A 310 -5.35 8.99 8.51
C PHE A 310 -5.27 7.61 9.16
N LEU A 311 -5.88 7.47 10.34
CA LEU A 311 -6.10 6.18 10.99
C LEU A 311 -7.55 5.77 10.86
N PHE A 312 -7.75 4.55 10.40
CA PHE A 312 -9.08 3.92 10.34
C PHE A 312 -9.12 2.71 11.27
N ASP A 313 -10.29 2.39 11.78
CA ASP A 313 -10.56 1.07 12.30
C ASP A 313 -11.00 0.10 11.18
N TYR A 314 -11.12 -1.18 11.49
CA TYR A 314 -11.54 -2.19 10.51
C TYR A 314 -13.06 -2.19 10.20
N THR A 315 -13.80 -1.19 10.67
CA THR A 315 -15.16 -0.88 10.20
C THR A 315 -15.16 0.21 9.12
N GLY A 316 -13.99 0.78 8.81
CA GLY A 316 -13.81 1.86 7.85
C GLY A 316 -14.00 3.26 8.43
N LYS A 317 -14.18 3.39 9.76
CA LYS A 317 -14.32 4.70 10.41
C LYS A 317 -12.96 5.35 10.62
N VAL A 318 -12.83 6.64 10.27
CA VAL A 318 -11.64 7.44 10.59
C VAL A 318 -11.61 7.71 12.09
N THR A 319 -10.54 7.29 12.76
CA THR A 319 -10.38 7.44 14.22
C THR A 319 -9.40 8.54 14.60
N ARG A 320 -8.42 8.83 13.73
CA ARG A 320 -7.41 9.89 13.95
C ARG A 320 -7.05 10.55 12.62
N HIS A 321 -6.63 11.82 12.73
CA HIS A 321 -6.10 12.63 11.63
C HIS A 321 -4.81 13.28 12.12
N PHE A 322 -3.67 12.75 11.70
CA PHE A 322 -2.36 13.28 12.06
C PHE A 322 -1.81 14.18 10.97
N GLU A 323 -1.19 15.29 11.38
CA GLU A 323 -0.40 16.16 10.55
C GLU A 323 1.07 16.07 11.01
N LEU A 324 1.98 15.72 10.11
CA LEU A 324 3.40 15.53 10.37
C LEU A 324 4.14 16.85 10.09
N ASP A 325 4.98 17.30 11.01
CA ASP A 325 5.80 18.50 10.82
C ASP A 325 6.99 18.26 9.88
N ILE A 326 7.43 17.02 9.74
CA ILE A 326 8.45 16.59 8.77
C ILE A 326 7.79 15.66 7.75
N PRO A 327 7.87 15.98 6.43
CA PRO A 327 7.24 15.14 5.41
C PRO A 327 8.00 13.82 5.20
N ILE A 328 7.23 12.76 4.95
CA ILE A 328 7.74 11.43 4.69
C ILE A 328 7.21 10.87 3.37
N LYS A 329 7.89 9.86 2.81
CA LYS A 329 7.46 9.18 1.58
C LYS A 329 6.95 7.75 1.81
N TYR A 330 7.45 7.08 2.85
CA TYR A 330 7.03 5.75 3.30
C TYR A 330 7.10 5.68 4.80
N PHE A 331 6.46 4.68 5.40
CA PHE A 331 6.51 4.49 6.84
C PHE A 331 6.25 3.05 7.26
N THR A 332 6.56 2.76 8.51
CA THR A 332 6.18 1.56 9.24
C THR A 332 5.77 1.92 10.66
N VAL A 333 5.13 1.01 11.40
CA VAL A 333 4.57 1.32 12.72
C VAL A 333 4.94 0.26 13.76
N ASP A 334 5.34 0.72 14.92
CA ASP A 334 5.36 -0.05 16.17
C ASP A 334 4.07 0.26 16.94
N GLU A 335 3.00 -0.52 16.69
CA GLU A 335 1.71 -0.32 17.37
C GLU A 335 1.80 -0.47 18.90
N LYS A 336 2.68 -1.37 19.38
CA LYS A 336 2.84 -1.63 20.81
C LYS A 336 3.35 -0.41 21.56
N ASN A 337 4.32 0.30 20.97
CA ASN A 337 4.93 1.49 21.56
C ASN A 337 4.32 2.79 21.06
N LYS A 338 3.32 2.73 20.15
CA LYS A 338 2.66 3.87 19.50
C LYS A 338 3.66 4.79 18.79
N VAL A 339 4.49 4.21 17.96
CA VAL A 339 5.51 4.93 17.18
C VAL A 339 5.34 4.66 15.69
N ILE A 340 5.36 5.75 14.92
CA ILE A 340 5.47 5.72 13.46
C ILE A 340 6.92 6.02 13.12
N TYR A 341 7.54 5.19 12.30
CA TYR A 341 8.87 5.40 11.72
C TYR A 341 8.70 5.73 10.24
N GLY A 342 8.87 7.01 9.91
CA GLY A 342 8.80 7.50 8.53
C GLY A 342 10.17 7.54 7.88
N LEU A 343 10.22 7.32 6.56
CA LEU A 343 11.37 7.62 5.73
C LEU A 343 11.16 9.01 5.14
N SER A 344 12.06 9.97 5.44
CA SER A 344 11.93 11.35 5.00
C SER A 344 11.89 11.47 3.48
N SER A 345 11.24 12.52 2.98
CA SER A 345 11.16 12.84 1.55
C SER A 345 12.24 13.86 1.10
N SER A 346 13.25 14.12 1.94
CA SER A 346 14.41 14.95 1.61
C SER A 346 15.41 14.22 0.71
N GLU A 347 16.33 14.97 0.07
CA GLU A 347 17.44 14.37 -0.70
C GLU A 347 18.32 13.49 0.17
N ASP A 348 18.58 13.91 1.42
CA ASP A 348 19.24 13.11 2.45
C ASP A 348 18.15 12.34 3.22
N GLU A 349 17.83 11.14 2.74
CA GLU A 349 16.84 10.29 3.38
C GLU A 349 17.24 9.91 4.81
N ASP A 350 16.33 10.05 5.77
CA ASP A 350 16.53 9.68 7.17
C ASP A 350 15.28 9.00 7.74
N ILE A 351 15.47 8.26 8.81
CA ILE A 351 14.35 7.70 9.59
C ILE A 351 13.87 8.76 10.58
N ILE A 352 12.59 9.08 10.51
CA ILE A 352 11.93 10.04 11.41
C ILE A 352 10.99 9.30 12.34
N GLU A 353 11.16 9.49 13.65
CA GLU A 353 10.29 8.93 14.70
C GLU A 353 9.17 9.91 15.03
N PHE A 354 7.92 9.45 15.00
CA PHE A 354 6.74 10.19 15.49
C PHE A 354 6.03 9.36 16.56
N ARG A 355 5.68 9.97 17.67
CA ARG A 355 4.90 9.34 18.76
C ARG A 355 3.45 9.80 18.72
N TYR A 356 2.47 8.85 18.79
CA TYR A 356 1.05 9.12 18.64
C TYR A 356 0.19 8.56 19.79
#